data_7b304bca8d442b6cb4e2acaa834d9430
#
_entry.id   7b304bca8d442b6cb4e2acaa834d9430
#
_cell.length_a   1.000
_cell.length_b   1.000
_cell.length_c   1.000
_cell.angle_alpha   90.00
_cell.angle_beta   90.00
_cell.angle_gamma   90.00
#
_symmetry.space_group_name_H-M   'P 1'
#
loop_
_entity.id
_entity.type
_entity.pdbx_description
1 polymer ?
#
loop_
_entity_poly.entity_id
_entity_poly.type
_entity_poly.pdbx_seq_one_letter_code
_entity_poly.pdbx_strand_id
1 'polypeptide(L)'
;MLPVPSPQAFTSPKIISLAQARELITALKSAGKTVGLGHGGFDLLHPGHLIHFESAKKLCDVLMVSITSDRFVSSRKGSGRPIFPQQLRAYSVASLSCVDYVVITDYERAIPILEQLQPSYYIKGPDFMGKTTPGITAEREAIAKVGGEIKYTTDVKLSTTEIIDYIKTKMDVPELLVVVDRDGTLIEHQEFFGHQEGWRSQLRLNQAVADYLAYLQTKYATTKIVASNQAGIARGLYDRSRVEEIHQEIARLLSAKGVKIDSWQYCPEVDAAYAELKKKELTFVSSLVKPTTKRK
;
A
#
# COMPACT_ATOMS: atom_id res chain seq x y z
N MET A 1 -13.04 6.38 11.63
CA MET A 1 -13.64 5.13 12.16
C MET A 1 -14.77 4.68 11.26
N LEU A 2 -14.91 3.38 11.06
CA LEU A 2 -16.09 2.82 10.40
C LEU A 2 -17.34 3.07 11.25
N PRO A 3 -18.49 3.44 10.65
CA PRO A 3 -19.75 3.50 11.36
C PRO A 3 -20.13 2.09 11.84
N VAL A 4 -20.36 1.94 13.13
CA VAL A 4 -20.63 0.64 13.74
C VAL A 4 -22.04 0.64 14.31
N PRO A 5 -22.81 -0.45 14.12
CA PRO A 5 -24.04 -0.65 14.87
C PRO A 5 -23.74 -0.62 16.37
N SER A 6 -24.69 -0.21 17.17
CA SER A 6 -24.56 0.05 18.62
C SER A 6 -23.42 -0.70 19.33
N PRO A 7 -22.46 -0.01 19.98
CA PRO A 7 -21.35 -0.64 20.70
C PRO A 7 -21.78 -1.66 21.75
N GLN A 8 -23.01 -1.56 22.24
CA GLN A 8 -23.59 -2.46 23.23
C GLN A 8 -23.77 -3.91 22.75
N ALA A 9 -23.75 -4.17 21.45
CA ALA A 9 -23.82 -5.52 20.88
C ALA A 9 -22.49 -6.29 21.02
N PHE A 10 -21.38 -5.60 21.32
CA PHE A 10 -20.03 -6.19 21.35
C PHE A 10 -19.52 -6.31 22.79
N THR A 11 -20.10 -7.25 23.52
CA THR A 11 -19.73 -7.56 24.89
C THR A 11 -19.16 -8.96 25.01
N SER A 12 -18.24 -9.15 25.94
CA SER A 12 -17.70 -10.46 26.32
C SER A 12 -17.40 -10.49 27.80
N PRO A 13 -17.64 -11.61 28.50
CA PRO A 13 -17.26 -11.75 29.90
C PRO A 13 -15.74 -11.66 30.13
N LYS A 14 -14.96 -11.80 29.10
CA LYS A 14 -13.50 -11.60 29.16
C LYS A 14 -13.10 -10.12 29.20
N ILE A 15 -13.98 -9.19 28.79
CA ILE A 15 -13.71 -7.74 28.85
C ILE A 15 -14.08 -7.26 30.28
N ILE A 16 -13.05 -6.91 31.03
CA ILE A 16 -13.18 -6.51 32.43
C ILE A 16 -12.65 -5.09 32.66
N SER A 17 -13.09 -4.47 33.75
CA SER A 17 -12.56 -3.16 34.14
C SER A 17 -11.14 -3.28 34.68
N LEU A 18 -10.43 -2.14 34.74
CA LEU A 18 -9.08 -2.08 35.28
C LEU A 18 -9.02 -2.50 36.75
N ALA A 19 -10.05 -2.15 37.54
CA ALA A 19 -10.16 -2.54 38.93
C ALA A 19 -10.29 -4.07 39.07
N GLN A 20 -11.21 -4.67 38.33
CA GLN A 20 -11.39 -6.13 38.32
C GLN A 20 -10.10 -6.87 37.85
N ALA A 21 -9.41 -6.32 36.85
CA ALA A 21 -8.15 -6.89 36.36
C ALA A 21 -7.07 -6.89 37.45
N ARG A 22 -6.96 -5.81 38.23
CA ARG A 22 -6.01 -5.71 39.33
C ARG A 22 -6.29 -6.73 40.42
N GLU A 23 -7.55 -6.84 40.87
CA GLU A 23 -7.97 -7.83 41.85
C GLU A 23 -7.70 -9.25 41.36
N LEU A 24 -8.06 -9.56 40.15
CA LEU A 24 -7.86 -10.85 39.51
C LEU A 24 -6.37 -11.23 39.43
N ILE A 25 -5.50 -10.31 38.97
CA ILE A 25 -4.07 -10.58 38.92
C ILE A 25 -3.47 -10.85 40.27
N THR A 26 -3.90 -10.10 41.31
CA THR A 26 -3.49 -10.32 42.69
C THR A 26 -3.87 -11.71 43.16
N ALA A 27 -5.11 -12.11 42.95
CA ALA A 27 -5.61 -13.44 43.33
C ALA A 27 -4.86 -14.58 42.58
N LEU A 28 -4.67 -14.42 41.27
CA LEU A 28 -3.95 -15.41 40.46
C LEU A 28 -2.48 -15.59 40.90
N LYS A 29 -1.78 -14.49 41.17
CA LYS A 29 -0.40 -14.52 41.67
C LYS A 29 -0.32 -15.19 43.05
N SER A 30 -1.30 -14.90 43.96
CA SER A 30 -1.36 -15.57 45.25
C SER A 30 -1.64 -17.06 45.14
N ALA A 31 -2.31 -17.50 44.06
CA ALA A 31 -2.53 -18.91 43.75
C ALA A 31 -1.38 -19.55 42.98
N GLY A 32 -0.22 -18.88 42.86
CA GLY A 32 0.97 -19.37 42.16
C GLY A 32 0.86 -19.35 40.64
N LYS A 33 -0.13 -18.65 40.07
CA LYS A 33 -0.30 -18.53 38.63
C LYS A 33 0.47 -17.33 38.06
N THR A 34 1.01 -17.51 36.89
CA THR A 34 1.69 -16.44 36.13
C THR A 34 0.72 -15.73 35.22
N VAL A 35 0.77 -14.40 35.22
CA VAL A 35 -0.07 -13.55 34.36
C VAL A 35 0.81 -12.80 33.36
N GLY A 36 0.58 -13.03 32.06
CA GLY A 36 1.18 -12.28 30.97
C GLY A 36 0.30 -11.12 30.52
N LEU A 37 0.89 -9.95 30.30
CA LEU A 37 0.20 -8.77 29.78
C LEU A 37 0.75 -8.42 28.39
N GLY A 38 -0.11 -8.42 27.37
CA GLY A 38 0.12 -7.77 26.10
C GLY A 38 -0.50 -6.38 26.09
N HIS A 39 0.15 -5.37 25.46
CA HIS A 39 -0.38 -4.01 25.36
C HIS A 39 -0.28 -3.47 23.94
N GLY A 40 -1.36 -2.87 23.41
CA GLY A 40 -1.33 -2.28 22.09
C GLY A 40 -2.65 -1.70 21.60
N GLY A 41 -2.62 -1.11 20.40
CA GLY A 41 -3.80 -0.57 19.75
C GLY A 41 -4.70 -1.63 19.13
N PHE A 42 -4.14 -2.69 18.56
CA PHE A 42 -4.83 -3.82 17.90
C PHE A 42 -5.98 -3.37 17.00
N ASP A 43 -5.69 -2.38 16.14
CA ASP A 43 -6.72 -1.66 15.40
C ASP A 43 -7.39 -2.54 14.32
N LEU A 44 -6.62 -3.29 13.59
CA LEU A 44 -7.08 -4.31 12.66
C LEU A 44 -6.37 -5.62 13.00
N LEU A 45 -7.11 -6.61 13.53
CA LEU A 45 -6.55 -7.92 13.78
C LEU A 45 -6.14 -8.59 12.46
N HIS A 46 -4.97 -9.19 12.45
CA HIS A 46 -4.41 -9.91 11.31
C HIS A 46 -3.60 -11.12 11.81
N PRO A 47 -3.23 -12.07 10.94
CA PRO A 47 -2.54 -13.30 11.35
C PRO A 47 -1.32 -13.09 12.25
N GLY A 48 -0.57 -11.99 12.06
CA GLY A 48 0.56 -11.66 12.92
C GLY A 48 0.18 -11.40 14.38
N HIS A 49 -0.98 -10.78 14.63
CA HIS A 49 -1.50 -10.64 16.00
C HIS A 49 -1.95 -11.98 16.57
N LEU A 50 -2.59 -12.83 15.76
CA LEU A 50 -3.09 -14.12 16.21
C LEU A 50 -1.93 -15.02 16.69
N ILE A 51 -0.92 -15.19 15.84
CA ILE A 51 0.28 -15.97 16.17
C ILE A 51 0.99 -15.40 17.40
N HIS A 52 1.10 -14.06 17.50
CA HIS A 52 1.69 -13.41 18.67
C HIS A 52 0.92 -13.75 19.98
N PHE A 53 -0.40 -13.69 19.98
CA PHE A 53 -1.18 -14.03 21.17
C PHE A 53 -1.13 -15.53 21.52
N GLU A 54 -1.11 -16.41 20.53
CA GLU A 54 -0.93 -17.84 20.74
C GLU A 54 0.45 -18.15 21.37
N SER A 55 1.48 -17.50 20.89
CA SER A 55 2.84 -17.64 21.44
C SER A 55 2.96 -16.98 22.81
N ALA A 56 2.31 -15.82 23.02
CA ALA A 56 2.26 -15.17 24.31
C ALA A 56 1.57 -16.04 25.37
N LYS A 57 0.48 -16.72 25.00
CA LYS A 57 -0.26 -17.64 25.90
C LYS A 57 0.62 -18.81 26.37
N LYS A 58 1.55 -19.30 25.55
CA LYS A 58 2.48 -20.36 25.94
C LYS A 58 3.50 -19.93 26.99
N LEU A 59 3.68 -18.63 27.21
CA LEU A 59 4.63 -18.07 28.16
C LEU A 59 4.05 -17.84 29.57
N CYS A 60 2.72 -18.00 29.75
CA CYS A 60 2.03 -17.70 31.00
C CYS A 60 0.79 -18.58 31.20
N ASP A 61 0.31 -18.69 32.45
CA ASP A 61 -0.93 -19.40 32.76
C ASP A 61 -2.16 -18.63 32.29
N VAL A 62 -2.14 -17.31 32.44
CA VAL A 62 -3.24 -16.40 32.10
C VAL A 62 -2.71 -15.28 31.22
N LEU A 63 -3.26 -15.12 30.01
CA LEU A 63 -2.94 -14.04 29.10
C LEU A 63 -4.00 -12.94 29.17
N MET A 64 -3.59 -11.76 29.61
CA MET A 64 -4.39 -10.55 29.60
C MET A 64 -3.88 -9.60 28.50
N VAL A 65 -4.82 -8.94 27.82
CA VAL A 65 -4.46 -7.96 26.77
C VAL A 65 -5.07 -6.62 27.12
N SER A 66 -4.26 -5.57 27.15
CA SER A 66 -4.72 -4.19 27.31
C SER A 66 -4.80 -3.46 25.96
N ILE A 67 -5.97 -2.87 25.71
CA ILE A 67 -6.30 -2.14 24.49
C ILE A 67 -6.15 -0.66 24.74
N THR A 68 -5.30 0.02 23.96
CA THR A 68 -5.15 1.49 23.99
C THR A 68 -6.44 2.15 23.51
N SER A 69 -6.93 3.17 24.22
CA SER A 69 -8.15 3.92 23.86
C SER A 69 -8.02 4.63 22.49
N ASP A 70 -9.17 4.95 21.91
CA ASP A 70 -9.26 5.54 20.57
C ASP A 70 -8.49 6.84 20.45
N ARG A 71 -8.56 7.70 21.48
CA ARG A 71 -7.87 9.01 21.48
C ARG A 71 -6.36 8.87 21.32
N PHE A 72 -5.74 7.91 21.99
CA PHE A 72 -4.29 7.70 21.92
C PHE A 72 -3.85 6.94 20.65
N VAL A 73 -4.68 6.08 20.11
CA VAL A 73 -4.42 5.46 18.80
C VAL A 73 -4.47 6.52 17.70
N SER A 74 -5.48 7.41 17.74
CA SER A 74 -5.64 8.52 16.78
C SER A 74 -4.46 9.48 16.85
N SER A 75 -4.08 9.92 18.07
CA SER A 75 -2.93 10.82 18.28
C SER A 75 -1.63 10.26 17.69
N ARG A 76 -1.39 8.95 17.84
CA ARG A 76 -0.14 8.30 17.43
C ARG A 76 -0.10 7.89 15.96
N LYS A 77 -1.24 7.45 15.39
CA LYS A 77 -1.32 6.88 14.03
C LYS A 77 -1.92 7.82 12.99
N GLY A 78 -2.39 9.00 13.40
CA GLY A 78 -2.92 10.03 12.51
C GLY A 78 -4.41 9.91 12.22
N SER A 79 -4.88 10.81 11.34
CA SER A 79 -6.28 10.89 10.93
C SER A 79 -6.78 9.59 10.29
N GLY A 80 -8.05 9.23 10.57
CA GLY A 80 -8.65 7.97 10.08
C GLY A 80 -8.32 6.73 10.91
N ARG A 81 -7.53 6.88 11.98
CA ARG A 81 -7.21 5.79 12.91
C ARG A 81 -7.78 6.06 14.32
N PRO A 82 -8.17 5.04 15.06
CA PRO A 82 -8.29 3.64 14.65
C PRO A 82 -9.42 3.42 13.64
N ILE A 83 -9.36 2.30 12.89
CA ILE A 83 -10.44 1.87 11.98
C ILE A 83 -11.65 1.44 12.80
N PHE A 84 -11.42 0.61 13.81
CA PHE A 84 -12.47 0.12 14.73
C PHE A 84 -12.42 0.84 16.08
N PRO A 85 -13.60 1.23 16.63
CA PRO A 85 -13.68 1.75 17.98
C PRO A 85 -13.12 0.78 19.01
N GLN A 86 -12.64 1.29 20.14
CA GLN A 86 -11.99 0.50 21.19
C GLN A 86 -12.83 -0.69 21.69
N GLN A 87 -14.15 -0.57 21.73
CA GLN A 87 -15.05 -1.66 22.15
C GLN A 87 -15.00 -2.83 21.15
N LEU A 88 -15.01 -2.55 19.85
CA LEU A 88 -14.90 -3.59 18.84
C LEU A 88 -13.52 -4.24 18.85
N ARG A 89 -12.47 -3.43 19.04
CA ARG A 89 -11.10 -3.95 19.13
C ARG A 89 -10.95 -4.87 20.34
N ALA A 90 -11.51 -4.47 21.47
CA ALA A 90 -11.55 -5.29 22.69
C ALA A 90 -12.34 -6.58 22.47
N TYR A 91 -13.51 -6.50 21.85
CA TYR A 91 -14.33 -7.66 21.53
C TYR A 91 -13.62 -8.64 20.60
N SER A 92 -12.99 -8.13 19.54
CA SER A 92 -12.24 -8.96 18.59
C SER A 92 -11.09 -9.72 19.27
N VAL A 93 -10.36 -9.05 20.17
CA VAL A 93 -9.28 -9.70 20.94
C VAL A 93 -9.84 -10.68 21.97
N ALA A 94 -10.93 -10.33 22.66
CA ALA A 94 -11.59 -11.21 23.63
C ALA A 94 -12.17 -12.49 23.01
N SER A 95 -12.49 -12.46 21.71
CA SER A 95 -12.99 -13.62 20.97
C SER A 95 -11.92 -14.68 20.67
N LEU A 96 -10.64 -14.34 20.85
CA LEU A 96 -9.55 -15.30 20.65
C LEU A 96 -9.50 -16.30 21.83
N SER A 97 -9.36 -17.60 21.52
CA SER A 97 -9.31 -18.66 22.53
C SER A 97 -8.08 -18.55 23.42
N CYS A 98 -6.96 -18.06 22.89
CA CYS A 98 -5.70 -17.90 23.62
C CYS A 98 -5.68 -16.69 24.57
N VAL A 99 -6.64 -15.76 24.46
CA VAL A 99 -6.75 -14.59 25.35
C VAL A 99 -7.78 -14.88 26.43
N ASP A 100 -7.38 -14.73 27.70
CA ASP A 100 -8.24 -14.99 28.82
C ASP A 100 -9.03 -13.73 29.24
N TYR A 101 -8.38 -12.56 29.24
CA TYR A 101 -9.01 -11.30 29.65
C TYR A 101 -8.54 -10.12 28.80
N VAL A 102 -9.40 -9.13 28.67
CA VAL A 102 -9.13 -7.89 27.96
C VAL A 102 -9.51 -6.69 28.83
N VAL A 103 -8.67 -5.66 28.82
CA VAL A 103 -8.88 -4.40 29.52
C VAL A 103 -8.74 -3.25 28.55
N ILE A 104 -9.69 -2.31 28.53
CA ILE A 104 -9.52 -1.06 27.78
C ILE A 104 -8.83 -0.05 28.69
N THR A 105 -7.75 0.56 28.22
CA THR A 105 -6.93 1.48 29.01
C THR A 105 -6.82 2.84 28.35
N ASP A 106 -6.88 3.88 29.18
CA ASP A 106 -6.79 5.26 28.72
C ASP A 106 -5.38 5.83 28.96
N TYR A 107 -4.38 5.08 28.54
CA TYR A 107 -2.97 5.45 28.59
C TYR A 107 -2.32 5.33 27.22
N GLU A 108 -1.46 6.30 26.91
CA GLU A 108 -0.72 6.30 25.64
C GLU A 108 0.33 5.18 25.60
N ARG A 109 0.96 4.88 26.74
CA ARG A 109 2.05 3.93 26.89
C ARG A 109 1.74 2.87 27.92
N ALA A 110 2.49 1.77 27.90
CA ALA A 110 2.27 0.65 28.81
C ALA A 110 2.66 0.93 30.27
N ILE A 111 3.53 1.90 30.56
CA ILE A 111 4.08 2.13 31.91
C ILE A 111 3.00 2.23 32.98
N PRO A 112 1.97 3.10 32.87
CA PRO A 112 0.96 3.20 33.92
C PRO A 112 0.16 1.90 34.12
N ILE A 113 -0.09 1.14 33.06
CA ILE A 113 -0.82 -0.13 33.16
C ILE A 113 0.04 -1.23 33.80
N LEU A 114 1.35 -1.24 33.53
CA LEU A 114 2.30 -2.17 34.18
C LEU A 114 2.36 -1.92 35.68
N GLU A 115 2.47 -0.65 36.11
CA GLU A 115 2.52 -0.25 37.52
C GLU A 115 1.21 -0.56 38.28
N GLN A 116 0.06 -0.40 37.61
CA GLN A 116 -1.24 -0.66 38.22
C GLN A 116 -1.61 -2.13 38.32
N LEU A 117 -1.33 -2.90 37.23
CA LEU A 117 -1.70 -4.32 37.17
C LEU A 117 -0.65 -5.26 37.76
N GLN A 118 0.61 -4.86 37.72
CA GLN A 118 1.74 -5.65 38.25
C GLN A 118 1.77 -7.11 37.72
N PRO A 119 1.73 -7.33 36.38
CA PRO A 119 1.73 -8.67 35.81
C PRO A 119 3.05 -9.39 36.08
N SER A 120 3.05 -10.74 36.00
CA SER A 120 4.28 -11.53 36.07
C SER A 120 5.18 -11.29 34.88
N TYR A 121 4.56 -11.18 33.71
CA TYR A 121 5.28 -10.94 32.45
C TYR A 121 4.65 -9.83 31.63
N TYR A 122 5.49 -8.93 31.11
CA TYR A 122 5.09 -8.03 30.01
C TYR A 122 5.55 -8.66 28.69
N ILE A 123 4.62 -9.05 27.83
CA ILE A 123 4.93 -9.82 26.61
C ILE A 123 4.89 -8.91 25.41
N LYS A 124 5.98 -8.89 24.64
CA LYS A 124 6.15 -8.06 23.45
C LYS A 124 6.49 -8.91 22.22
N GLY A 125 6.20 -8.37 21.04
CA GLY A 125 6.56 -9.00 19.79
C GLY A 125 8.09 -8.97 19.51
N PRO A 126 8.54 -9.71 18.50
CA PRO A 126 9.96 -9.82 18.13
C PRO A 126 10.58 -8.49 17.74
N ASP A 127 9.78 -7.54 17.28
CA ASP A 127 10.21 -6.19 16.89
C ASP A 127 10.95 -5.42 17.98
N PHE A 128 10.72 -5.79 19.23
CA PHE A 128 11.25 -5.11 20.40
C PHE A 128 12.46 -5.83 21.00
N MET A 129 12.75 -7.03 20.52
CA MET A 129 13.92 -7.80 20.98
C MET A 129 15.22 -7.04 20.66
N GLY A 130 16.08 -6.89 21.64
CA GLY A 130 17.37 -6.20 21.48
C GLY A 130 17.28 -4.66 21.32
N LYS A 131 16.09 -4.05 21.25
CA LYS A 131 15.97 -2.60 21.18
C LYS A 131 16.24 -1.92 22.53
N THR A 132 16.97 -0.81 22.47
CA THR A 132 17.37 0.03 23.60
C THR A 132 16.84 1.46 23.49
N THR A 133 15.69 1.65 22.81
CA THR A 133 15.06 2.97 22.74
C THR A 133 14.60 3.44 24.13
N PRO A 134 14.56 4.77 24.40
CA PRO A 134 14.15 5.28 25.69
C PRO A 134 12.79 4.72 26.18
N GLY A 135 11.84 4.54 25.25
CA GLY A 135 10.52 3.96 25.59
C GLY A 135 10.59 2.51 26.06
N ILE A 136 11.41 1.67 25.39
CA ILE A 136 11.57 0.25 25.78
C ILE A 136 12.36 0.14 27.09
N THR A 137 13.35 0.98 27.31
CA THR A 137 14.11 1.03 28.57
C THR A 137 13.19 1.39 29.73
N ALA A 138 12.36 2.43 29.59
CA ALA A 138 11.40 2.83 30.61
C ALA A 138 10.33 1.73 30.89
N GLU A 139 9.87 0.99 29.87
CA GLU A 139 8.98 -0.15 30.06
C GLU A 139 9.65 -1.31 30.81
N ARG A 140 10.93 -1.59 30.56
CA ARG A 140 11.73 -2.59 31.31
C ARG A 140 11.88 -2.21 32.77
N GLU A 141 12.19 -0.95 33.04
CA GLU A 141 12.32 -0.44 34.41
C GLU A 141 10.96 -0.51 35.14
N ALA A 142 9.87 -0.13 34.48
CA ALA A 142 8.54 -0.16 35.06
C ALA A 142 8.09 -1.58 35.46
N ILE A 143 8.30 -2.57 34.59
CA ILE A 143 7.91 -3.95 34.89
C ILE A 143 8.84 -4.56 35.96
N ALA A 144 10.15 -4.28 35.92
CA ALA A 144 11.09 -4.75 36.93
C ALA A 144 10.78 -4.17 38.33
N LYS A 145 10.38 -2.88 38.42
CA LYS A 145 9.98 -2.20 39.65
C LYS A 145 8.81 -2.89 40.34
N VAL A 146 7.93 -3.54 39.61
CA VAL A 146 6.77 -4.26 40.16
C VAL A 146 7.01 -5.77 40.30
N GLY A 147 8.25 -6.21 40.18
CA GLY A 147 8.64 -7.62 40.34
C GLY A 147 8.27 -8.52 39.17
N GLY A 148 8.02 -7.96 38.01
CA GLY A 148 7.75 -8.71 36.77
C GLY A 148 8.93 -8.71 35.82
N GLU A 149 8.78 -9.40 34.68
CA GLU A 149 9.80 -9.60 33.66
C GLU A 149 9.24 -9.30 32.28
N ILE A 150 10.08 -8.77 31.36
CA ILE A 150 9.74 -8.70 29.94
C ILE A 150 10.05 -10.04 29.25
N LYS A 151 9.07 -10.54 28.48
CA LYS A 151 9.26 -11.68 27.57
C LYS A 151 8.95 -11.27 26.12
N TYR A 152 9.61 -11.94 25.20
CA TYR A 152 9.45 -11.69 23.77
C TYR A 152 8.95 -12.94 23.07
N THR A 153 8.00 -12.78 22.14
CA THR A 153 7.66 -13.83 21.20
C THR A 153 8.63 -13.78 20.01
N THR A 154 8.73 -14.88 19.25
CA THR A 154 9.66 -15.00 18.12
C THR A 154 8.92 -15.16 16.78
N ASP A 155 7.70 -14.69 16.71
CA ASP A 155 6.79 -14.89 15.58
C ASP A 155 7.13 -14.04 14.37
N VAL A 156 6.53 -14.40 13.22
CA VAL A 156 6.64 -13.62 12.00
C VAL A 156 5.96 -12.25 12.18
N LYS A 157 6.69 -11.20 11.84
CA LYS A 157 6.16 -9.83 11.87
C LYS A 157 5.20 -9.62 10.70
N LEU A 158 4.01 -9.10 11.03
CA LEU A 158 3.09 -8.47 10.08
C LEU A 158 2.62 -7.14 10.67
N SER A 159 2.45 -6.13 9.82
CA SER A 159 2.06 -4.79 10.25
C SER A 159 0.69 -4.42 9.67
N THR A 160 -0.22 -3.96 10.54
CA THR A 160 -1.50 -3.38 10.10
C THR A 160 -1.30 -2.23 9.10
N THR A 161 -0.25 -1.42 9.28
CA THR A 161 0.07 -0.31 8.38
C THR A 161 0.44 -0.84 7.00
N GLU A 162 1.30 -1.84 6.92
CA GLU A 162 1.68 -2.48 5.64
C GLU A 162 0.48 -3.11 4.93
N ILE A 163 -0.44 -3.72 5.67
CA ILE A 163 -1.68 -4.28 5.09
C ILE A 163 -2.56 -3.17 4.52
N ILE A 164 -2.75 -2.07 5.25
CA ILE A 164 -3.54 -0.92 4.79
C ILE A 164 -2.88 -0.26 3.58
N ASP A 165 -1.57 -0.10 3.59
CA ASP A 165 -0.83 0.46 2.46
C ASP A 165 -0.91 -0.46 1.24
N TYR A 166 -0.85 -1.78 1.44
CA TYR A 166 -1.08 -2.74 0.36
C TYR A 166 -2.49 -2.60 -0.24
N ILE A 167 -3.54 -2.52 0.61
CA ILE A 167 -4.92 -2.32 0.15
C ILE A 167 -5.01 -1.04 -0.68
N LYS A 168 -4.53 0.09 -0.13
CA LYS A 168 -4.57 1.39 -0.81
C LYS A 168 -3.81 1.42 -2.14
N THR A 169 -2.69 0.72 -2.21
CA THR A 169 -1.80 0.79 -3.38
C THR A 169 -2.05 -0.31 -4.40
N LYS A 170 -2.72 -1.40 -4.01
CA LYS A 170 -2.89 -2.57 -4.86
C LYS A 170 -4.35 -2.97 -5.12
N MET A 171 -5.26 -2.59 -4.24
CA MET A 171 -6.67 -2.99 -4.35
C MET A 171 -7.60 -1.83 -4.71
N ASP A 172 -7.31 -0.62 -4.23
CA ASP A 172 -8.15 0.57 -4.43
C ASP A 172 -7.53 1.60 -5.40
N VAL A 173 -6.52 1.19 -6.19
CA VAL A 173 -5.92 2.09 -7.18
C VAL A 173 -6.89 2.24 -8.35
N PRO A 174 -7.44 3.43 -8.59
CA PRO A 174 -8.31 3.65 -9.76
C PRO A 174 -7.57 3.30 -11.04
N GLU A 175 -8.22 2.54 -11.92
CA GLU A 175 -7.69 2.25 -13.24
C GLU A 175 -7.74 3.51 -14.11
N LEU A 176 -6.63 3.80 -14.78
CA LEU A 176 -6.50 4.93 -15.68
C LEU A 176 -5.99 4.45 -17.04
N LEU A 177 -6.79 4.64 -18.08
CA LEU A 177 -6.35 4.47 -19.45
C LEU A 177 -5.70 5.78 -19.93
N VAL A 178 -4.42 5.73 -20.26
CA VAL A 178 -3.64 6.86 -20.77
C VAL A 178 -3.34 6.61 -22.24
N VAL A 179 -3.93 7.41 -23.12
CA VAL A 179 -3.62 7.39 -24.56
C VAL A 179 -2.77 8.60 -24.89
N VAL A 180 -1.60 8.38 -25.43
CA VAL A 180 -0.62 9.43 -25.73
C VAL A 180 -0.28 9.42 -27.22
N ASP A 181 -0.31 10.59 -27.86
CA ASP A 181 0.26 10.73 -29.19
C ASP A 181 1.79 10.68 -29.13
N ARG A 182 2.41 10.19 -30.21
CA ARG A 182 3.85 10.04 -30.28
C ARG A 182 4.55 11.33 -30.66
N ASP A 183 4.23 11.85 -31.86
CA ASP A 183 4.98 12.93 -32.50
C ASP A 183 4.50 14.31 -32.02
N GLY A 184 5.36 15.09 -31.39
CA GLY A 184 5.01 16.37 -30.77
C GLY A 184 4.42 16.28 -29.37
N THR A 185 4.19 15.06 -28.85
CA THR A 185 3.71 14.83 -27.48
C THR A 185 4.73 14.01 -26.68
N LEU A 186 4.92 12.73 -27.00
CA LEU A 186 5.85 11.85 -26.31
C LEU A 186 7.32 12.13 -26.71
N ILE A 187 7.52 12.46 -27.96
CA ILE A 187 8.81 12.95 -28.50
C ILE A 187 8.63 14.34 -29.10
N GLU A 188 9.73 15.08 -29.19
CA GLU A 188 9.72 16.39 -29.87
C GLU A 188 9.25 16.27 -31.29
N HIS A 189 8.50 17.27 -31.76
CA HIS A 189 7.91 17.27 -33.08
C HIS A 189 9.00 17.42 -34.15
N GLN A 190 8.99 16.49 -35.10
CA GLN A 190 9.76 16.58 -36.35
C GLN A 190 8.90 16.02 -37.49
N GLU A 191 8.87 16.72 -38.61
CA GLU A 191 8.06 16.27 -39.73
C GLU A 191 8.59 14.94 -40.27
N PHE A 192 7.73 13.92 -40.33
CA PHE A 192 8.07 12.55 -40.77
C PHE A 192 9.30 11.96 -40.08
N PHE A 193 9.35 12.09 -38.75
CA PHE A 193 10.46 11.56 -37.94
C PHE A 193 10.79 10.10 -38.29
N GLY A 194 12.06 9.84 -38.53
CA GLY A 194 12.57 8.50 -38.83
C GLY A 194 12.82 8.23 -40.32
N HIS A 195 12.49 9.17 -41.25
CA HIS A 195 12.78 9.00 -42.66
C HIS A 195 14.29 9.14 -43.00
N GLN A 196 15.04 9.86 -42.19
CA GLN A 196 16.46 10.09 -42.39
C GLN A 196 17.31 8.98 -41.74
N GLU A 197 18.48 8.72 -42.38
CA GLU A 197 19.50 7.95 -41.69
C GLU A 197 20.03 8.74 -40.49
N GLY A 198 20.37 8.02 -39.39
CA GLY A 198 20.81 8.68 -38.13
C GLY A 198 19.69 9.25 -37.25
N TRP A 199 18.45 8.95 -37.54
CA TRP A 199 17.28 9.39 -36.74
C TRP A 199 17.44 9.15 -35.25
N ARG A 200 18.19 8.12 -34.81
CA ARG A 200 18.42 7.83 -33.39
C ARG A 200 19.09 8.98 -32.66
N SER A 201 20.04 9.67 -33.33
CA SER A 201 20.72 10.84 -32.73
C SER A 201 19.82 12.07 -32.62
N GLN A 202 18.74 12.11 -33.38
CA GLN A 202 17.78 13.22 -33.41
C GLN A 202 16.59 12.98 -32.47
N LEU A 203 16.37 11.73 -32.00
CA LEU A 203 15.27 11.40 -31.11
C LEU A 203 15.42 12.14 -29.79
N ARG A 204 14.44 12.93 -29.44
CA ARG A 204 14.33 13.66 -28.16
C ARG A 204 13.03 13.31 -27.49
N LEU A 205 13.13 12.67 -26.32
CA LEU A 205 11.97 12.38 -25.49
C LEU A 205 11.49 13.68 -24.83
N ASN A 206 10.18 13.92 -24.85
CA ASN A 206 9.59 15.00 -24.06
C ASN A 206 9.67 14.62 -22.56
N GLN A 207 10.63 15.23 -21.87
CA GLN A 207 10.93 14.90 -20.48
C GLN A 207 9.73 15.14 -19.57
N ALA A 208 8.98 16.23 -19.76
CA ALA A 208 7.84 16.57 -18.94
C ALA A 208 6.71 15.50 -19.07
N VAL A 209 6.46 15.02 -20.27
CA VAL A 209 5.48 13.96 -20.52
C VAL A 209 5.95 12.64 -19.90
N ALA A 210 7.21 12.28 -20.08
CA ALA A 210 7.76 11.06 -19.49
C ALA A 210 7.70 11.08 -17.96
N ASP A 211 8.05 12.21 -17.33
CA ASP A 211 7.99 12.37 -15.88
C ASP A 211 6.53 12.34 -15.37
N TYR A 212 5.59 12.91 -16.13
CA TYR A 212 4.17 12.85 -15.80
C TYR A 212 3.62 11.41 -15.91
N LEU A 213 4.00 10.64 -16.92
CA LEU A 213 3.64 9.23 -17.03
C LEU A 213 4.20 8.41 -15.86
N ALA A 214 5.44 8.69 -15.44
CA ALA A 214 6.04 8.09 -14.26
C ALA A 214 5.27 8.45 -12.98
N TYR A 215 4.86 9.72 -12.83
CA TYR A 215 4.03 10.16 -11.71
C TYR A 215 2.65 9.47 -11.70
N LEU A 216 1.95 9.40 -12.83
CA LEU A 216 0.62 8.79 -12.90
C LEU A 216 0.62 7.34 -12.40
N GLN A 217 1.59 6.54 -12.75
CA GLN A 217 1.67 5.14 -12.32
C GLN A 217 1.98 4.98 -10.81
N THR A 218 2.38 6.04 -10.11
CA THR A 218 2.48 6.04 -8.65
C THR A 218 1.13 6.24 -7.96
N LYS A 219 0.13 6.73 -8.68
CA LYS A 219 -1.20 7.10 -8.16
C LYS A 219 -2.32 6.19 -8.67
N TYR A 220 -2.13 5.60 -9.84
CA TYR A 220 -3.16 4.85 -10.54
C TYR A 220 -2.59 3.53 -11.07
N ALA A 221 -3.44 2.50 -11.18
CA ALA A 221 -3.17 1.38 -12.06
C ALA A 221 -3.34 1.88 -13.50
N THR A 222 -2.24 2.03 -14.24
CA THR A 222 -2.25 2.67 -15.55
C THR A 222 -2.07 1.66 -16.67
N THR A 223 -2.98 1.70 -17.66
CA THR A 223 -2.75 1.12 -18.99
C THR A 223 -2.37 2.25 -19.95
N LYS A 224 -1.17 2.18 -20.50
CA LYS A 224 -0.59 3.24 -21.35
C LYS A 224 -0.52 2.77 -22.80
N ILE A 225 -1.22 3.48 -23.69
CA ILE A 225 -1.24 3.23 -25.12
C ILE A 225 -0.65 4.44 -25.84
N VAL A 226 0.31 4.20 -26.72
CA VAL A 226 0.76 5.22 -27.68
C VAL A 226 -0.05 5.05 -28.95
N ALA A 227 -0.72 6.11 -29.39
CA ALA A 227 -1.46 6.16 -30.65
C ALA A 227 -0.84 7.24 -31.57
N SER A 228 -0.51 6.90 -32.80
CA SER A 228 0.20 7.80 -33.71
C SER A 228 -0.27 7.69 -35.14
N ASN A 229 -0.25 8.80 -35.88
CA ASN A 229 -0.48 8.82 -37.32
C ASN A 229 0.84 8.75 -38.05
N GLN A 230 1.09 7.65 -38.79
CA GLN A 230 2.33 7.38 -39.52
C GLN A 230 2.13 7.41 -41.02
N ALA A 231 1.54 8.49 -41.50
CA ALA A 231 1.27 8.72 -42.93
C ALA A 231 2.55 8.72 -43.82
N GLY A 232 3.73 8.82 -43.23
CA GLY A 232 5.02 8.66 -43.92
C GLY A 232 5.16 7.31 -44.60
N ILE A 233 4.55 6.25 -44.06
CA ILE A 233 4.53 4.91 -44.68
C ILE A 233 3.74 4.96 -46.00
N ALA A 234 2.54 5.55 -45.98
CA ALA A 234 1.73 5.70 -47.19
C ALA A 234 2.44 6.57 -48.29
N ARG A 235 3.34 7.46 -47.86
CA ARG A 235 4.13 8.33 -48.74
C ARG A 235 5.46 7.70 -49.19
N GLY A 236 5.74 6.44 -48.78
CA GLY A 236 6.97 5.74 -49.16
C GLY A 236 8.25 6.32 -48.55
N LEU A 237 8.14 7.14 -47.50
CA LEU A 237 9.30 7.76 -46.84
C LEU A 237 10.06 6.78 -45.94
N TYR A 238 9.35 5.85 -45.36
CA TYR A 238 9.88 4.75 -44.54
C TYR A 238 8.85 3.62 -44.45
N ASP A 239 9.28 2.47 -44.02
CA ASP A 239 8.43 1.27 -43.88
C ASP A 239 7.95 1.03 -42.42
N ARG A 240 7.18 -0.04 -42.22
CA ARG A 240 6.68 -0.44 -40.90
C ARG A 240 7.81 -0.83 -39.96
N SER A 241 8.86 -1.47 -40.45
CA SER A 241 10.01 -1.87 -39.64
C SER A 241 10.68 -0.66 -38.98
N ARG A 242 10.81 0.44 -39.73
CA ARG A 242 11.35 1.68 -39.20
C ARG A 242 10.49 2.26 -38.07
N VAL A 243 9.18 2.19 -38.18
CA VAL A 243 8.27 2.64 -37.10
C VAL A 243 8.45 1.79 -35.84
N GLU A 244 8.59 0.48 -36.01
CA GLU A 244 8.82 -0.45 -34.89
C GLU A 244 10.18 -0.21 -34.22
N GLU A 245 11.24 0.03 -35.00
CA GLU A 245 12.55 0.42 -34.44
C GLU A 245 12.48 1.70 -33.60
N ILE A 246 11.72 2.70 -34.06
CA ILE A 246 11.50 3.95 -33.32
C ILE A 246 10.73 3.68 -32.03
N HIS A 247 9.66 2.88 -32.07
CA HIS A 247 8.90 2.50 -30.88
C HIS A 247 9.76 1.78 -29.85
N GLN A 248 10.62 0.86 -30.28
CA GLN A 248 11.56 0.15 -29.41
C GLN A 248 12.55 1.11 -28.74
N GLU A 249 13.09 2.07 -29.48
CA GLU A 249 14.04 3.05 -28.92
C GLU A 249 13.34 3.99 -27.92
N ILE A 250 12.13 4.46 -28.22
CA ILE A 250 11.34 5.27 -27.29
C ILE A 250 11.01 4.45 -26.03
N ALA A 251 10.60 3.18 -26.20
CA ALA A 251 10.33 2.29 -25.08
C ALA A 251 11.55 2.09 -24.17
N ARG A 252 12.74 1.96 -24.76
CA ARG A 252 14.02 1.86 -24.05
C ARG A 252 14.30 3.13 -23.23
N LEU A 253 14.08 4.31 -23.81
CA LEU A 253 14.29 5.59 -23.13
C LEU A 253 13.28 5.80 -21.98
N LEU A 254 12.01 5.43 -22.19
CA LEU A 254 10.97 5.48 -21.16
C LEU A 254 11.24 4.50 -20.02
N SER A 255 11.73 3.30 -20.36
CA SER A 255 12.08 2.27 -19.36
C SER A 255 13.17 2.75 -18.40
N ALA A 256 14.12 3.56 -18.87
CA ALA A 256 15.15 4.18 -18.04
C ALA A 256 14.55 5.13 -16.97
N LYS A 257 13.30 5.60 -17.18
CA LYS A 257 12.50 6.39 -16.22
C LYS A 257 11.47 5.56 -15.47
N GLY A 258 11.53 4.23 -15.59
CA GLY A 258 10.55 3.32 -14.97
C GLY A 258 9.18 3.31 -15.64
N VAL A 259 9.02 3.90 -16.82
CA VAL A 259 7.77 3.95 -17.58
C VAL A 259 7.71 2.83 -18.60
N LYS A 260 6.67 1.99 -18.56
CA LYS A 260 6.37 0.97 -19.56
C LYS A 260 5.14 1.37 -20.36
N ILE A 261 5.22 1.26 -21.68
CA ILE A 261 4.07 1.36 -22.58
C ILE A 261 3.50 -0.05 -22.80
N ASP A 262 2.19 -0.19 -22.64
CA ASP A 262 1.52 -1.48 -22.73
C ASP A 262 1.11 -1.83 -24.16
N SER A 263 0.85 -0.82 -25.00
CA SER A 263 0.52 -1.02 -26.40
C SER A 263 0.96 0.15 -27.28
N TRP A 264 1.38 -0.18 -28.50
CA TRP A 264 1.76 0.77 -29.55
C TRP A 264 0.80 0.61 -30.73
N GLN A 265 0.09 1.68 -31.07
CA GLN A 265 -0.88 1.71 -32.16
C GLN A 265 -0.51 2.80 -33.14
N TYR A 266 -0.55 2.52 -34.44
CA TYR A 266 -0.32 3.54 -35.44
C TYR A 266 -1.17 3.33 -36.69
N CYS A 267 -1.54 4.42 -37.34
CA CYS A 267 -2.23 4.41 -38.63
C CYS A 267 -1.22 4.73 -39.76
N PRO A 268 -0.92 3.76 -40.61
CA PRO A 268 0.00 3.97 -41.73
C PRO A 268 -0.68 4.57 -42.97
N GLU A 269 -1.99 4.78 -42.91
CA GLU A 269 -2.85 5.04 -44.07
C GLU A 269 -3.12 6.52 -44.23
N VAL A 270 -3.49 6.91 -45.42
CA VAL A 270 -3.98 8.24 -45.76
C VAL A 270 -5.37 8.16 -46.38
N ASP A 271 -6.13 9.23 -46.22
CA ASP A 271 -7.44 9.41 -46.84
C ASP A 271 -7.31 9.66 -48.34
N ALA A 272 -8.21 9.09 -49.14
CA ALA A 272 -8.19 9.22 -50.61
C ALA A 272 -8.30 10.68 -51.09
N ALA A 273 -9.11 11.50 -50.39
CA ALA A 273 -9.26 12.92 -50.74
C ALA A 273 -7.95 13.68 -50.51
N TYR A 274 -7.24 13.35 -49.42
CA TYR A 274 -5.92 13.91 -49.15
C TYR A 274 -4.89 13.46 -50.21
N ALA A 275 -4.89 12.16 -50.53
CA ALA A 275 -3.98 11.62 -51.53
C ALA A 275 -4.20 12.27 -52.90
N GLU A 276 -5.44 12.48 -53.34
CA GLU A 276 -5.80 13.18 -54.57
C GLU A 276 -5.37 14.65 -54.55
N LEU A 277 -5.59 15.33 -53.41
CA LEU A 277 -5.17 16.72 -53.24
C LEU A 277 -3.66 16.91 -53.41
N LYS A 278 -2.87 15.95 -52.88
CA LYS A 278 -1.41 16.01 -52.83
C LYS A 278 -0.69 15.21 -53.93
N LYS A 279 -1.39 14.60 -54.88
CA LYS A 279 -0.83 13.71 -55.90
C LYS A 279 0.23 14.39 -56.84
N LYS A 280 0.24 15.70 -56.94
CA LYS A 280 1.23 16.46 -57.68
C LYS A 280 2.55 16.64 -56.94
N GLU A 281 2.50 16.58 -55.61
CA GLU A 281 3.60 16.85 -54.71
C GLU A 281 4.21 15.55 -54.12
N LEU A 282 3.37 14.51 -53.96
CA LEU A 282 3.71 13.29 -53.22
C LEU A 282 3.27 12.03 -53.98
N THR A 283 4.05 10.98 -53.85
CA THR A 283 3.70 9.64 -54.32
C THR A 283 3.16 8.81 -53.13
N PHE A 284 2.10 8.07 -53.37
CA PHE A 284 1.46 7.26 -52.29
C PHE A 284 1.51 5.77 -52.63
N VAL A 285 1.69 4.95 -51.62
CA VAL A 285 1.52 3.49 -51.69
C VAL A 285 0.02 3.19 -51.81
N SER A 286 -0.42 2.73 -52.97
CA SER A 286 -1.84 2.60 -53.34
C SER A 286 -2.65 1.75 -52.38
N SER A 287 -2.09 0.70 -51.80
CA SER A 287 -2.74 -0.17 -50.83
C SER A 287 -3.02 0.52 -49.47
N LEU A 288 -2.38 1.65 -49.19
CA LEU A 288 -2.52 2.44 -47.99
C LEU A 288 -3.35 3.72 -48.16
N VAL A 289 -3.93 3.92 -49.34
CA VAL A 289 -4.90 4.99 -49.59
C VAL A 289 -6.29 4.44 -49.39
N LYS A 290 -6.98 4.91 -48.36
CA LYS A 290 -8.32 4.43 -47.98
C LYS A 290 -9.43 5.39 -48.43
N PRO A 291 -10.63 4.90 -48.77
CA PRO A 291 -11.77 5.75 -49.06
C PRO A 291 -12.05 6.73 -47.94
N THR A 292 -12.44 7.95 -48.31
CA THR A 292 -12.84 8.97 -47.33
C THR A 292 -14.05 8.48 -46.56
N THR A 293 -13.91 8.23 -45.29
CA THR A 293 -15.04 7.90 -44.40
C THR A 293 -15.75 9.20 -44.04
N LYS A 294 -16.97 9.40 -44.55
CA LYS A 294 -17.82 10.48 -44.04
C LYS A 294 -18.05 10.22 -42.54
N ARG A 295 -17.53 11.10 -41.70
CA ARG A 295 -17.94 11.12 -40.28
C ARG A 295 -19.46 11.36 -40.25
N LYS A 296 -20.22 10.38 -39.74
CA LYS A 296 -21.63 10.56 -39.38
C LYS A 296 -21.74 11.39 -38.10
#